data_71fce21cc2fd75356f25663aaca1db35
#
_entry.id   71fce21cc2fd75356f25663aaca1db35
#
_cell.length_a   1.000
_cell.length_b   1.000
_cell.length_c   1.000
_cell.angle_alpha   90.00
_cell.angle_beta   90.00
_cell.angle_gamma   90.00
#
_symmetry.space_group_name_H-M   'P 1'
#
loop_
_entity.id
_entity.type
_entity.pdbx_description
1 polymer ?
#
loop_
_entity_poly.entity_id
_entity_poly.type
_entity_poly.pdbx_seq_one_letter_code
_entity_poly.pdbx_strand_id
1 'polypeptide(L)'
;MQIFEFDTVVIGSGLAGLTAAYYSSKFGHVAVVTKSELDTSNSYYAQGGIAAAIADDDSPDLHMTDSLVAGRGLCDEDAVRILVNEGKERVLEMIDLGMQFDTKNGKFVLGLEGAHSRRRILHAGGDATGKMLTCFTLQKVKEQKNITPFEYTTAVKLLKSNGYIAGVQALDFKTGKNVLFKTKAVILATGGLSRIFARSTNPHTATGDGIALAWEAGAKVSDIEFIQFHPSALYVPGKEAYLISEAVRGEGAWLLNHKGRRFMKDIHPLAELAPRDVVAYNIFRQIQESGKDYVFLSLQHLDPEKIKSRFKNIYIHLKELGFDLTKDLLPVSPAAHYMVGGIHTNLNGETNVKGLFVCGEAASTGVMGANRLASNSLLECLVFGKRASENAAELPWPRENLPETEPV
;
A
#
# COMPACT_ATOMS: atom_id res chain seq x y z
N MET A 1 2.80 -34.30 0.52
CA MET A 1 3.13 -32.99 1.12
C MET A 1 4.59 -32.72 0.89
N GLN A 2 4.92 -31.55 0.38
CA GLN A 2 6.32 -31.10 0.17
C GLN A 2 6.75 -30.27 1.38
N ILE A 3 7.94 -30.50 1.94
CA ILE A 3 8.46 -29.76 3.10
C ILE A 3 9.71 -29.00 2.69
N PHE A 4 9.74 -27.71 3.01
CA PHE A 4 10.86 -26.81 2.79
C PHE A 4 11.30 -26.18 4.10
N GLU A 5 12.57 -25.79 4.21
CA GLU A 5 13.12 -25.12 5.39
C GLU A 5 13.77 -23.80 4.97
N PHE A 6 13.37 -22.69 5.61
CA PHE A 6 13.87 -21.34 5.37
C PHE A 6 14.05 -20.60 6.71
N ASP A 7 15.02 -19.69 6.78
CA ASP A 7 15.20 -18.83 7.95
C ASP A 7 13.99 -17.90 8.13
N THR A 8 13.48 -17.35 7.03
CA THR A 8 12.33 -16.46 7.04
C THR A 8 11.36 -16.83 5.91
N VAL A 9 10.07 -16.87 6.22
CA VAL A 9 9.00 -16.97 5.22
C VAL A 9 8.25 -15.64 5.16
N VAL A 10 8.30 -14.99 4.00
CA VAL A 10 7.55 -13.75 3.72
C VAL A 10 6.30 -14.11 2.94
N ILE A 11 5.13 -13.73 3.44
CA ILE A 11 3.83 -13.98 2.81
C ILE A 11 3.30 -12.67 2.20
N GLY A 12 3.28 -12.61 0.87
CA GLY A 12 2.92 -11.45 0.07
C GLY A 12 4.10 -10.87 -0.70
N SER A 13 3.86 -10.47 -1.96
CA SER A 13 4.86 -9.95 -2.90
C SER A 13 4.63 -8.48 -3.29
N GLY A 14 3.86 -7.74 -2.48
CA GLY A 14 3.80 -6.28 -2.56
C GLY A 14 5.13 -5.63 -2.15
N LEU A 15 5.24 -4.30 -2.28
CA LEU A 15 6.48 -3.59 -1.96
C LEU A 15 6.99 -3.90 -0.55
N ALA A 16 6.09 -4.03 0.45
CA ALA A 16 6.48 -4.39 1.82
C ALA A 16 7.12 -5.79 1.89
N GLY A 17 6.51 -6.79 1.24
CA GLY A 17 7.04 -8.15 1.22
C GLY A 17 8.34 -8.28 0.46
N LEU A 18 8.47 -7.62 -0.69
CA LEU A 18 9.72 -7.60 -1.46
C LEU A 18 10.85 -6.90 -0.70
N THR A 19 10.52 -5.78 -0.01
CA THR A 19 11.48 -5.10 0.87
C THR A 19 11.91 -6.01 2.02
N ALA A 20 10.95 -6.64 2.72
CA ALA A 20 11.26 -7.58 3.79
C ALA A 20 12.11 -8.76 3.29
N ALA A 21 11.78 -9.34 2.14
CA ALA A 21 12.55 -10.44 1.56
C ALA A 21 13.99 -10.02 1.21
N TYR A 22 14.15 -8.83 0.58
CA TYR A 22 15.48 -8.31 0.24
C TYR A 22 16.35 -8.12 1.48
N TYR A 23 15.83 -7.51 2.55
CA TYR A 23 16.63 -7.33 3.77
C TYR A 23 16.83 -8.64 4.53
N SER A 24 15.81 -9.53 4.63
CA SER A 24 15.95 -10.84 5.27
C SER A 24 17.02 -11.71 4.59
N SER A 25 17.21 -11.56 3.27
CA SER A 25 18.24 -12.32 2.55
C SER A 25 19.67 -12.04 3.01
N LYS A 26 19.90 -10.93 3.69
CA LYS A 26 21.21 -10.62 4.30
C LYS A 26 21.52 -11.51 5.52
N PHE A 27 20.52 -12.20 6.06
CA PHE A 27 20.61 -12.97 7.30
C PHE A 27 20.34 -14.47 7.13
N GLY A 28 19.90 -14.92 5.95
CA GLY A 28 19.61 -16.32 5.73
C GLY A 28 18.82 -16.61 4.46
N HIS A 29 18.28 -17.83 4.36
CA HIS A 29 17.43 -18.27 3.26
C HIS A 29 15.99 -17.79 3.44
N VAL A 30 15.39 -17.25 2.38
CA VAL A 30 14.06 -16.64 2.41
C VAL A 30 13.14 -17.31 1.40
N ALA A 31 11.93 -17.67 1.84
CA ALA A 31 10.83 -17.97 0.93
C ALA A 31 9.93 -16.74 0.77
N VAL A 32 9.56 -16.40 -0.47
CA VAL A 32 8.50 -15.43 -0.78
C VAL A 32 7.30 -16.20 -1.30
N VAL A 33 6.23 -16.23 -0.51
CA VAL A 33 5.00 -16.98 -0.83
C VAL A 33 3.91 -16.00 -1.26
N THR A 34 3.38 -16.18 -2.46
CA THR A 34 2.32 -15.33 -3.01
C THR A 34 1.25 -16.13 -3.73
N LYS A 35 -0.02 -15.76 -3.53
CA LYS A 35 -1.18 -16.45 -4.13
C LYS A 35 -1.39 -16.17 -5.61
N SER A 36 -0.62 -15.22 -6.17
CA SER A 36 -0.64 -14.86 -7.59
C SER A 36 0.80 -14.74 -8.12
N GLU A 37 0.99 -14.01 -9.21
CA GLU A 37 2.30 -13.63 -9.72
C GLU A 37 2.98 -12.63 -8.79
N LEU A 38 4.32 -12.61 -8.79
CA LEU A 38 5.14 -11.78 -7.90
C LEU A 38 4.89 -10.27 -8.06
N ASP A 39 4.47 -9.83 -9.22
CA ASP A 39 4.21 -8.42 -9.51
C ASP A 39 2.74 -8.00 -9.29
N THR A 40 1.84 -8.93 -8.99
CA THR A 40 0.42 -8.62 -8.74
C THR A 40 0.21 -8.14 -7.32
N SER A 41 0.09 -6.82 -7.11
CA SER A 41 -0.09 -6.23 -5.78
C SER A 41 -0.73 -4.84 -5.84
N ASN A 42 -1.31 -4.36 -4.71
CA ASN A 42 -1.73 -2.96 -4.57
C ASN A 42 -0.58 -2.00 -4.86
N SER A 43 0.63 -2.34 -4.42
CA SER A 43 1.82 -1.53 -4.64
C SER A 43 2.12 -1.34 -6.13
N TYR A 44 1.99 -2.40 -6.93
CA TYR A 44 2.21 -2.33 -8.38
C TYR A 44 1.23 -1.39 -9.08
N TYR A 45 -0.03 -1.38 -8.65
CA TYR A 45 -1.07 -0.53 -9.24
C TYR A 45 -1.14 0.88 -8.65
N ALA A 46 -0.28 1.23 -7.69
CA ALA A 46 -0.27 2.57 -7.10
C ALA A 46 0.18 3.62 -8.11
N GLN A 47 -0.74 4.54 -8.45
CA GLN A 47 -0.54 5.61 -9.44
C GLN A 47 0.08 6.87 -8.84
N GLY A 48 -0.03 7.06 -7.52
CA GLY A 48 0.51 8.20 -6.80
C GLY A 48 2.05 8.17 -6.72
N GLY A 49 2.59 8.78 -5.68
CA GLY A 49 4.01 8.80 -5.43
C GLY A 49 4.40 8.17 -4.11
N ILE A 50 5.63 8.42 -3.71
CA ILE A 50 6.16 8.12 -2.38
C ILE A 50 6.54 9.44 -1.69
N ALA A 51 6.07 9.63 -0.45
CA ALA A 51 6.34 10.84 0.31
C ALA A 51 7.73 10.75 0.97
N ALA A 52 8.59 11.75 0.74
CA ALA A 52 9.85 11.89 1.50
C ALA A 52 10.29 13.35 1.53
N ALA A 53 10.67 13.83 2.70
CA ALA A 53 11.13 15.20 2.91
C ALA A 53 12.59 15.37 2.47
N ILE A 54 12.82 15.43 1.14
CA ILE A 54 14.16 15.57 0.53
C ILE A 54 14.43 16.95 -0.05
N ALA A 55 13.42 17.83 -0.14
CA ALA A 55 13.58 19.21 -0.62
C ALA A 55 14.23 20.10 0.44
N ASP A 56 14.91 21.18 0.00
CA ASP A 56 15.58 22.14 0.90
C ASP A 56 14.61 22.92 1.79
N ASP A 57 13.34 23.08 1.34
CA ASP A 57 12.27 23.79 2.05
C ASP A 57 11.35 22.84 2.85
N ASP A 58 11.73 21.57 2.98
CA ASP A 58 10.96 20.54 3.67
C ASP A 58 11.80 19.83 4.74
N SER A 59 11.11 19.23 5.72
CA SER A 59 11.78 18.48 6.80
C SER A 59 10.94 17.29 7.25
N PRO A 60 11.55 16.27 7.90
CA PRO A 60 10.82 15.20 8.55
C PRO A 60 9.76 15.71 9.56
N ASP A 61 10.04 16.80 10.30
CA ASP A 61 9.12 17.38 11.27
C ASP A 61 7.85 17.97 10.60
N LEU A 62 8.01 18.63 9.44
CA LEU A 62 6.86 19.10 8.66
C LEU A 62 6.05 17.93 8.11
N HIS A 63 6.72 16.87 7.65
CA HIS A 63 6.06 15.66 7.19
C HIS A 63 5.34 14.94 8.34
N MET A 64 5.95 14.89 9.53
CA MET A 64 5.33 14.37 10.75
C MET A 64 4.06 15.13 11.10
N THR A 65 4.12 16.46 11.11
CA THR A 65 2.98 17.33 11.41
C THR A 65 1.81 17.05 10.46
N ASP A 66 2.06 16.98 9.15
CA ASP A 66 1.03 16.66 8.15
C ASP A 66 0.42 15.27 8.37
N SER A 67 1.27 14.28 8.73
CA SER A 67 0.82 12.91 9.00
C SER A 67 -0.07 12.82 10.24
N LEU A 68 0.32 13.49 11.34
CA LEU A 68 -0.48 13.54 12.58
C LEU A 68 -1.83 14.21 12.37
N VAL A 69 -1.85 15.33 11.64
CA VAL A 69 -3.10 16.03 11.29
C VAL A 69 -4.02 15.15 10.45
N ALA A 70 -3.47 14.47 9.45
CA ALA A 70 -4.24 13.56 8.60
C ALA A 70 -4.81 12.37 9.39
N GLY A 71 -4.06 11.83 10.35
CA GLY A 71 -4.42 10.67 11.17
C GLY A 71 -5.47 10.92 12.24
N ARG A 72 -5.99 12.14 12.34
CA ARG A 72 -7.15 12.49 13.19
C ARG A 72 -6.94 12.26 14.69
N GLY A 73 -5.73 12.43 15.18
CA GLY A 73 -5.39 12.31 16.60
C GLY A 73 -5.25 10.87 17.12
N LEU A 74 -5.24 9.88 16.22
CA LEU A 74 -5.07 8.46 16.57
C LEU A 74 -3.72 7.88 16.13
N CYS A 75 -2.82 8.71 15.59
CA CYS A 75 -1.46 8.25 15.29
C CYS A 75 -0.66 8.00 16.58
N ASP A 76 0.20 7.00 16.53
CA ASP A 76 1.33 6.87 17.45
C ASP A 76 2.45 7.81 16.96
N GLU A 77 2.83 8.80 17.78
CA GLU A 77 3.81 9.82 17.40
C GLU A 77 5.21 9.21 17.16
N ASP A 78 5.60 8.18 17.92
CA ASP A 78 6.90 7.52 17.74
C ASP A 78 6.92 6.71 16.42
N ALA A 79 5.81 6.05 16.08
CA ALA A 79 5.68 5.37 14.79
C ALA A 79 5.76 6.34 13.61
N VAL A 80 5.09 7.50 13.70
CA VAL A 80 5.18 8.55 12.66
C VAL A 80 6.57 9.12 12.57
N ARG A 81 7.25 9.37 13.71
CA ARG A 81 8.63 9.85 13.76
C ARG A 81 9.59 8.89 13.07
N ILE A 82 9.44 7.59 13.32
CA ILE A 82 10.20 6.53 12.63
C ILE A 82 9.93 6.58 11.13
N LEU A 83 8.65 6.61 10.73
CA LEU A 83 8.29 6.66 9.31
C LEU A 83 8.97 7.79 8.57
N VAL A 84 8.90 9.03 9.09
CA VAL A 84 9.36 10.20 8.34
C VAL A 84 10.89 10.32 8.31
N ASN A 85 11.58 9.93 9.38
CA ASN A 85 13.05 9.97 9.44
C ASN A 85 13.67 8.81 8.63
N GLU A 86 13.32 7.55 8.98
CA GLU A 86 13.86 6.40 8.26
C GLU A 86 13.34 6.36 6.83
N GLY A 87 12.13 6.86 6.57
CA GLY A 87 11.55 6.94 5.24
C GLY A 87 12.39 7.79 4.28
N LYS A 88 12.87 8.94 4.73
CA LYS A 88 13.83 9.74 3.96
C LYS A 88 15.08 8.94 3.60
N GLU A 89 15.65 8.24 4.59
CA GLU A 89 16.84 7.40 4.38
C GLU A 89 16.55 6.25 3.39
N ARG A 90 15.39 5.56 3.51
CA ARG A 90 15.01 4.46 2.61
C ARG A 90 14.85 4.93 1.18
N VAL A 91 14.26 6.10 0.95
CA VAL A 91 14.14 6.66 -0.40
C VAL A 91 15.51 7.00 -0.98
N LEU A 92 16.42 7.59 -0.20
CA LEU A 92 17.79 7.85 -0.64
C LEU A 92 18.55 6.54 -0.92
N GLU A 93 18.42 5.52 -0.08
CA GLU A 93 19.01 4.20 -0.32
C GLU A 93 18.48 3.56 -1.62
N MET A 94 17.17 3.69 -1.92
CA MET A 94 16.62 3.21 -3.20
C MET A 94 17.24 3.93 -4.40
N ILE A 95 17.48 5.24 -4.30
CA ILE A 95 18.16 6.04 -5.33
C ILE A 95 19.62 5.55 -5.50
N ASP A 96 20.34 5.34 -4.43
CA ASP A 96 21.72 4.84 -4.44
C ASP A 96 21.81 3.43 -5.03
N LEU A 97 20.79 2.60 -4.82
CA LEU A 97 20.66 1.26 -5.45
C LEU A 97 20.30 1.33 -6.93
N GLY A 98 20.01 2.52 -7.48
CA GLY A 98 19.74 2.75 -8.90
C GLY A 98 18.28 3.00 -9.27
N MET A 99 17.36 3.17 -8.29
CA MET A 99 15.97 3.55 -8.58
C MET A 99 15.91 4.95 -9.22
N GLN A 100 15.20 5.03 -10.35
CA GLN A 100 15.05 6.29 -11.08
C GLN A 100 13.71 6.95 -10.76
N PHE A 101 13.75 8.14 -10.17
CA PHE A 101 12.59 9.03 -10.01
C PHE A 101 12.60 10.12 -11.09
N ASP A 102 11.44 10.70 -11.35
CA ASP A 102 11.27 11.73 -12.37
C ASP A 102 12.07 12.97 -12.02
N THR A 103 12.90 13.44 -12.96
CA THR A 103 13.74 14.63 -12.81
C THR A 103 13.51 15.64 -13.94
N LYS A 104 13.74 16.92 -13.64
CA LYS A 104 13.80 17.99 -14.64
C LYS A 104 15.01 18.87 -14.35
N ASN A 105 15.87 19.04 -15.34
CA ASN A 105 17.13 19.81 -15.19
C ASN A 105 18.00 19.32 -14.00
N GLY A 106 18.09 17.99 -13.81
CA GLY A 106 18.90 17.38 -12.74
C GLY A 106 18.30 17.45 -11.33
N LYS A 107 17.10 18.01 -11.16
CA LYS A 107 16.38 18.06 -9.87
C LYS A 107 15.14 17.17 -9.89
N PHE A 108 14.80 16.56 -8.76
CA PHE A 108 13.57 15.77 -8.62
C PHE A 108 12.31 16.63 -8.84
N VAL A 109 11.37 16.10 -9.59
CA VAL A 109 10.05 16.72 -9.77
C VAL A 109 9.15 16.28 -8.62
N LEU A 110 8.95 17.15 -7.65
CA LEU A 110 8.15 16.86 -6.47
C LEU A 110 6.67 17.29 -6.66
N GLY A 111 5.77 16.36 -6.42
CA GLY A 111 4.32 16.58 -6.43
C GLY A 111 3.80 17.11 -5.10
N LEU A 112 2.58 17.66 -5.14
CA LEU A 112 1.77 18.01 -3.99
C LEU A 112 0.50 17.17 -4.03
N GLU A 113 0.19 16.48 -2.95
CA GLU A 113 -1.07 15.73 -2.77
C GLU A 113 -1.87 16.31 -1.58
N GLY A 114 -3.13 15.89 -1.43
CA GLY A 114 -4.01 16.40 -0.41
C GLY A 114 -3.44 16.28 1.00
N ALA A 115 -3.69 17.28 1.82
CA ALA A 115 -3.23 17.42 3.19
C ALA A 115 -1.70 17.54 3.40
N HIS A 116 -0.88 17.55 2.36
CA HIS A 116 0.53 17.89 2.47
C HIS A 116 0.75 19.40 2.46
N SER A 117 1.57 19.90 3.37
CA SER A 117 1.95 21.32 3.46
C SER A 117 3.11 21.69 2.52
N ARG A 118 3.85 20.69 2.01
CA ARG A 118 5.01 20.86 1.12
C ARG A 118 4.98 19.88 -0.04
N ARG A 119 5.67 20.25 -1.13
CA ARG A 119 5.91 19.34 -2.27
C ARG A 119 6.98 18.33 -1.88
N ARG A 120 6.58 17.10 -1.56
CA ARG A 120 7.50 16.02 -1.14
C ARG A 120 7.25 14.69 -1.82
N ILE A 121 6.31 14.65 -2.76
CA ILE A 121 5.91 13.40 -3.40
C ILE A 121 6.81 13.14 -4.59
N LEU A 122 7.68 12.13 -4.50
CA LEU A 122 8.46 11.66 -5.64
C LEU A 122 7.61 10.78 -6.53
N HIS A 123 7.80 10.94 -7.83
CA HIS A 123 7.13 10.14 -8.86
C HIS A 123 8.16 9.41 -9.71
N ALA A 124 7.75 8.29 -10.27
CA ALA A 124 8.55 7.55 -11.24
C ALA A 124 7.64 7.10 -12.40
N GLY A 125 8.06 7.44 -13.64
CA GLY A 125 7.27 7.17 -14.82
C GLY A 125 5.92 7.90 -14.85
N GLY A 126 5.88 9.13 -14.30
CA GLY A 126 4.68 9.95 -14.22
C GLY A 126 3.67 9.44 -13.17
N ASP A 127 2.66 8.71 -13.60
CA ASP A 127 1.60 8.12 -12.79
C ASP A 127 1.76 6.60 -12.60
N ALA A 128 3.01 6.08 -12.62
CA ALA A 128 3.33 4.65 -12.49
C ALA A 128 4.31 4.35 -11.34
N THR A 129 4.39 5.21 -10.33
CA THR A 129 5.41 5.11 -9.27
C THR A 129 5.41 3.76 -8.57
N GLY A 130 4.24 3.23 -8.23
CA GLY A 130 4.13 1.92 -7.59
C GLY A 130 4.67 0.80 -8.45
N LYS A 131 4.35 0.79 -9.75
CA LYS A 131 4.90 -0.17 -10.72
C LYS A 131 6.42 -0.09 -10.76
N MET A 132 6.98 1.10 -10.90
CA MET A 132 8.43 1.30 -11.01
C MET A 132 9.15 0.84 -9.74
N LEU A 133 8.66 1.21 -8.55
CA LEU A 133 9.22 0.77 -7.27
C LEU A 133 9.11 -0.75 -7.07
N THR A 134 7.95 -1.32 -7.36
CA THR A 134 7.71 -2.77 -7.19
C THR A 134 8.59 -3.58 -8.14
N CYS A 135 8.64 -3.21 -9.44
CA CYS A 135 9.50 -3.89 -10.42
C CYS A 135 10.99 -3.76 -10.07
N PHE A 136 11.42 -2.57 -9.64
CA PHE A 136 12.81 -2.35 -9.21
C PHE A 136 13.16 -3.24 -8.00
N THR A 137 12.33 -3.24 -6.96
CA THR A 137 12.57 -4.06 -5.76
C THR A 137 12.50 -5.55 -6.09
N LEU A 138 11.56 -5.97 -6.96
CA LEU A 138 11.48 -7.34 -7.44
C LEU A 138 12.75 -7.76 -8.18
N GLN A 139 13.32 -6.86 -9.00
CA GLN A 139 14.61 -7.14 -9.65
C GLN A 139 15.70 -7.36 -8.59
N LYS A 140 15.79 -6.50 -7.56
CA LYS A 140 16.76 -6.67 -6.46
C LYS A 140 16.57 -7.99 -5.71
N VAL A 141 15.33 -8.41 -5.50
CA VAL A 141 15.01 -9.73 -4.92
C VAL A 141 15.48 -10.87 -5.82
N LYS A 142 15.26 -10.79 -7.14
CA LYS A 142 15.70 -11.81 -8.10
C LYS A 142 17.23 -11.91 -8.22
N GLU A 143 17.97 -10.87 -7.91
CA GLU A 143 19.44 -10.86 -7.87
C GLU A 143 19.98 -11.65 -6.66
N GLN A 144 19.16 -11.95 -5.63
CA GLN A 144 19.56 -12.67 -4.42
C GLN A 144 19.38 -14.19 -4.61
N LYS A 145 20.48 -14.96 -4.54
CA LYS A 145 20.49 -16.43 -4.76
C LYS A 145 19.82 -17.22 -3.64
N ASN A 146 19.68 -16.62 -2.46
CA ASN A 146 19.10 -17.23 -1.27
C ASN A 146 17.63 -16.84 -1.03
N ILE A 147 16.97 -16.21 -2.03
CA ILE A 147 15.52 -16.00 -2.02
C ILE A 147 14.86 -16.97 -3.01
N THR A 148 13.88 -17.72 -2.53
CA THR A 148 13.10 -18.65 -3.36
C THR A 148 11.65 -18.19 -3.44
N PRO A 149 11.15 -17.82 -4.62
CA PRO A 149 9.74 -17.45 -4.80
C PRO A 149 8.84 -18.68 -4.96
N PHE A 150 7.64 -18.59 -4.37
CA PHE A 150 6.55 -19.56 -4.51
C PHE A 150 5.30 -18.81 -4.97
N GLU A 151 5.14 -18.69 -6.27
CA GLU A 151 3.96 -18.08 -6.90
C GLU A 151 2.79 -19.05 -6.90
N TYR A 152 1.55 -18.50 -6.95
CA TYR A 152 0.30 -19.28 -6.94
C TYR A 152 0.20 -20.21 -5.74
N THR A 153 0.86 -19.81 -4.64
CA THR A 153 0.92 -20.57 -3.39
C THR A 153 0.27 -19.74 -2.30
N THR A 154 -0.83 -20.25 -1.75
CA THR A 154 -1.58 -19.56 -0.70
C THR A 154 -1.26 -20.15 0.66
N ALA A 155 -0.80 -19.29 1.58
CA ALA A 155 -0.71 -19.66 2.99
C ALA A 155 -2.13 -19.87 3.55
N VAL A 156 -2.34 -21.01 4.19
CA VAL A 156 -3.66 -21.41 4.73
C VAL A 156 -3.66 -21.55 6.24
N LYS A 157 -2.49 -21.74 6.86
CA LYS A 157 -2.37 -21.84 8.32
C LYS A 157 -0.98 -21.47 8.80
N LEU A 158 -0.90 -20.72 9.88
CA LEU A 158 0.33 -20.49 10.64
C LEU A 158 0.47 -21.58 11.69
N LEU A 159 1.61 -22.26 11.71
CA LEU A 159 1.88 -23.38 12.60
C LEU A 159 2.66 -22.89 13.81
N LYS A 160 2.22 -23.28 15.01
CA LYS A 160 2.89 -22.93 16.27
C LYS A 160 3.39 -24.16 16.98
N SER A 161 4.57 -24.02 17.59
CA SER A 161 5.12 -24.95 18.56
C SER A 161 5.50 -24.19 19.82
N ASN A 162 4.99 -24.61 20.97
CA ASN A 162 5.21 -23.96 22.27
C ASN A 162 4.96 -22.44 22.30
N GLY A 163 3.93 -21.97 21.58
CA GLY A 163 3.56 -20.55 21.52
C GLY A 163 4.38 -19.71 20.56
N TYR A 164 5.35 -20.29 19.84
CA TYR A 164 6.14 -19.64 18.79
C TYR A 164 5.66 -20.07 17.42
N ILE A 165 5.77 -19.19 16.42
CA ILE A 165 5.63 -19.60 15.03
C ILE A 165 6.78 -20.55 14.69
N ALA A 166 6.44 -21.68 14.07
CA ALA A 166 7.38 -22.72 13.67
C ALA A 166 7.28 -23.04 12.19
N GLY A 167 6.23 -22.58 11.51
CA GLY A 167 6.06 -22.81 10.09
C GLY A 167 4.76 -22.27 9.50
N VAL A 168 4.59 -22.54 8.21
CA VAL A 168 3.43 -22.15 7.40
C VAL A 168 2.96 -23.36 6.61
N GLN A 169 1.68 -23.67 6.68
CA GLN A 169 1.03 -24.58 5.75
C GLN A 169 0.45 -23.78 4.60
N ALA A 170 0.68 -24.22 3.38
CA ALA A 170 0.24 -23.57 2.17
C ALA A 170 -0.31 -24.57 1.15
N LEU A 171 -1.09 -24.06 0.21
CA LEU A 171 -1.60 -24.80 -0.95
C LEU A 171 -1.01 -24.21 -2.23
N ASP A 172 -0.33 -25.02 -3.01
CA ASP A 172 0.08 -24.67 -4.37
C ASP A 172 -1.10 -24.91 -5.33
N PHE A 173 -1.66 -23.84 -5.86
CA PHE A 173 -2.81 -23.91 -6.78
C PHE A 173 -2.47 -24.49 -8.15
N LYS A 174 -1.21 -24.44 -8.58
CA LYS A 174 -0.80 -25.02 -9.87
C LYS A 174 -0.82 -26.55 -9.83
N THR A 175 -0.42 -27.11 -8.69
CA THR A 175 -0.28 -28.57 -8.55
C THR A 175 -1.35 -29.22 -7.68
N GLY A 176 -2.13 -28.41 -6.94
CA GLY A 176 -3.09 -28.89 -5.94
C GLY A 176 -2.42 -29.54 -4.72
N LYS A 177 -1.12 -29.33 -4.51
CA LYS A 177 -0.36 -30.00 -3.44
C LYS A 177 -0.22 -29.10 -2.21
N ASN A 178 -0.34 -29.74 -1.05
CA ASN A 178 0.04 -29.12 0.21
C ASN A 178 1.55 -28.95 0.32
N VAL A 179 1.95 -27.74 0.73
CA VAL A 179 3.33 -27.34 0.96
C VAL A 179 3.48 -26.94 2.41
N LEU A 180 4.55 -27.36 3.06
CA LEU A 180 4.89 -27.01 4.43
C LEU A 180 6.22 -26.27 4.43
N PHE A 181 6.22 -25.07 4.97
CA PHE A 181 7.42 -24.27 5.20
C PHE A 181 7.76 -24.34 6.69
N LYS A 182 8.91 -24.90 7.02
CA LYS A 182 9.51 -24.84 8.36
C LYS A 182 10.35 -23.56 8.45
N THR A 183 10.15 -22.75 9.50
CA THR A 183 10.83 -21.45 9.61
C THR A 183 10.88 -20.98 11.07
N LYS A 184 11.87 -20.12 11.39
CA LYS A 184 11.95 -19.44 12.68
C LYS A 184 11.15 -18.14 12.74
N ALA A 185 10.82 -17.56 11.59
CA ALA A 185 10.07 -16.31 11.50
C ALA A 185 9.16 -16.26 10.26
N VAL A 186 7.96 -15.73 10.44
CA VAL A 186 7.03 -15.40 9.36
C VAL A 186 6.81 -13.89 9.35
N ILE A 187 6.93 -13.29 8.16
CA ILE A 187 6.61 -11.88 7.94
C ILE A 187 5.37 -11.81 7.04
N LEU A 188 4.23 -11.36 7.59
CA LEU A 188 3.03 -11.11 6.80
C LEU A 188 3.11 -9.74 6.13
N ALA A 189 3.03 -9.72 4.81
CA ALA A 189 2.98 -8.53 3.98
C ALA A 189 1.84 -8.64 2.94
N THR A 190 0.70 -9.15 3.40
CA THR A 190 -0.41 -9.64 2.59
C THR A 190 -1.34 -8.55 2.06
N GLY A 191 -1.08 -7.28 2.41
CA GLY A 191 -1.97 -6.16 2.10
C GLY A 191 -3.26 -6.18 2.91
N GLY A 192 -4.21 -5.35 2.50
CA GLY A 192 -5.46 -5.12 3.22
C GLY A 192 -6.62 -6.01 2.77
N LEU A 193 -7.83 -5.55 3.05
CA LEU A 193 -9.10 -6.28 2.83
C LEU A 193 -10.13 -5.50 1.99
N SER A 194 -9.70 -4.48 1.25
CA SER A 194 -10.64 -3.57 0.55
C SER A 194 -11.55 -4.25 -0.47
N ARG A 195 -11.27 -5.49 -0.89
CA ARG A 195 -12.12 -6.27 -1.82
C ARG A 195 -13.35 -6.92 -1.17
N ILE A 196 -13.54 -6.80 0.14
CA ILE A 196 -14.81 -7.16 0.77
C ILE A 196 -15.92 -6.14 0.49
N PHE A 197 -15.56 -4.94 0.03
CA PHE A 197 -16.51 -3.90 -0.36
C PHE A 197 -16.94 -4.06 -1.82
N ALA A 198 -18.20 -3.73 -2.12
CA ALA A 198 -18.76 -3.81 -3.47
C ALA A 198 -18.00 -2.97 -4.51
N ARG A 199 -17.41 -1.85 -4.07
CA ARG A 199 -16.56 -1.00 -4.91
C ARG A 199 -15.18 -0.85 -4.27
N SER A 200 -14.16 -1.28 -4.99
CA SER A 200 -12.78 -1.21 -4.53
C SER A 200 -11.84 -0.89 -5.68
N THR A 201 -10.80 -0.11 -5.42
CA THR A 201 -9.71 0.18 -6.36
C THR A 201 -8.59 -0.85 -6.29
N ASN A 202 -8.69 -1.83 -5.39
CA ASN A 202 -7.66 -2.84 -5.15
C ASN A 202 -7.80 -4.03 -6.10
N PRO A 203 -6.72 -4.77 -6.39
CA PRO A 203 -6.78 -6.04 -7.13
C PRO A 203 -7.58 -7.09 -6.36
N HIS A 204 -8.03 -8.14 -7.07
CA HIS A 204 -8.83 -9.23 -6.50
C HIS A 204 -8.14 -9.97 -5.34
N THR A 205 -6.83 -9.83 -5.21
CA THR A 205 -6.02 -10.44 -4.16
C THR A 205 -6.11 -9.75 -2.79
N ALA A 206 -6.74 -8.55 -2.69
CA ALA A 206 -6.85 -7.79 -1.43
C ALA A 206 -8.04 -8.25 -0.57
N THR A 207 -8.02 -9.48 -0.09
CA THR A 207 -9.14 -10.21 0.54
C THR A 207 -9.02 -10.36 2.06
N GLY A 208 -7.94 -9.87 2.69
CA GLY A 208 -7.76 -9.91 4.13
C GLY A 208 -7.25 -11.25 4.69
N ASP A 209 -6.75 -12.16 3.85
CA ASP A 209 -6.32 -13.51 4.25
C ASP A 209 -5.27 -13.46 5.37
N GLY A 210 -4.30 -12.54 5.30
CA GLY A 210 -3.25 -12.42 6.33
C GLY A 210 -3.80 -12.00 7.68
N ILE A 211 -4.88 -11.21 7.71
CA ILE A 211 -5.55 -10.83 8.97
C ILE A 211 -6.20 -12.05 9.60
N ALA A 212 -6.89 -12.86 8.81
CA ALA A 212 -7.50 -14.10 9.27
C ALA A 212 -6.43 -15.07 9.81
N LEU A 213 -5.35 -15.30 9.05
CA LEU A 213 -4.23 -16.14 9.48
C LEU A 213 -3.61 -15.69 10.80
N ALA A 214 -3.39 -14.39 10.97
CA ALA A 214 -2.82 -13.82 12.18
C ALA A 214 -3.80 -13.94 13.36
N TRP A 215 -5.07 -13.65 13.14
CA TRP A 215 -6.12 -13.79 14.15
C TRP A 215 -6.23 -15.23 14.64
N GLU A 216 -6.28 -16.21 13.75
CA GLU A 216 -6.31 -17.64 14.10
C GLU A 216 -5.06 -18.07 14.88
N ALA A 217 -3.90 -17.46 14.58
CA ALA A 217 -2.67 -17.68 15.33
C ALA A 217 -2.68 -17.00 16.72
N GLY A 218 -3.66 -16.14 17.03
CA GLY A 218 -3.81 -15.42 18.29
C GLY A 218 -3.16 -14.04 18.30
N ALA A 219 -2.87 -13.47 17.13
CA ALA A 219 -2.40 -12.09 17.02
C ALA A 219 -3.54 -11.10 17.31
N LYS A 220 -3.19 -9.96 17.91
CA LYS A 220 -4.12 -8.85 18.12
C LYS A 220 -4.37 -8.13 16.81
N VAL A 221 -5.61 -7.70 16.61
CA VAL A 221 -6.05 -6.89 15.47
C VAL A 221 -6.62 -5.60 16.02
N SER A 222 -6.32 -4.46 15.38
CA SER A 222 -6.80 -3.14 15.80
C SER A 222 -7.22 -2.29 14.61
N ASP A 223 -8.21 -1.43 14.85
CA ASP A 223 -8.63 -0.36 13.95
C ASP A 223 -9.09 -0.82 12.56
N ILE A 224 -9.53 -2.05 12.40
CA ILE A 224 -9.94 -2.64 11.10
C ILE A 224 -11.21 -1.99 10.53
N GLU A 225 -11.97 -1.26 11.34
CA GLU A 225 -13.10 -0.45 10.90
C GLU A 225 -12.67 0.78 10.09
N PHE A 226 -11.41 1.23 10.20
CA PHE A 226 -10.91 2.37 9.45
C PHE A 226 -10.49 1.97 8.05
N ILE A 227 -11.46 1.94 7.15
CA ILE A 227 -11.23 1.74 5.72
C ILE A 227 -11.28 3.08 5.01
N GLN A 228 -10.16 3.50 4.42
CA GLN A 228 -10.10 4.73 3.65
C GLN A 228 -10.75 4.53 2.28
N PHE A 229 -11.78 5.33 1.99
CA PHE A 229 -12.38 5.41 0.66
C PHE A 229 -11.67 6.46 -0.18
N HIS A 230 -11.18 6.06 -1.35
CA HIS A 230 -10.59 7.01 -2.29
C HIS A 230 -11.70 7.82 -2.97
N PRO A 231 -11.63 9.17 -2.95
CA PRO A 231 -12.70 10.02 -3.47
C PRO A 231 -12.96 9.87 -4.96
N SER A 232 -11.91 9.77 -5.77
CA SER A 232 -11.97 9.84 -7.23
C SER A 232 -11.68 8.48 -7.88
N ALA A 233 -12.55 7.48 -7.65
CA ALA A 233 -12.57 6.26 -8.44
C ALA A 233 -13.59 6.40 -9.58
N LEU A 234 -13.19 6.12 -10.82
CA LEU A 234 -14.06 6.17 -11.99
C LEU A 234 -15.31 5.29 -11.78
N TYR A 235 -16.46 5.83 -12.06
CA TYR A 235 -17.73 5.12 -12.00
C TYR A 235 -18.25 4.83 -13.41
N VAL A 236 -18.28 3.54 -13.76
CA VAL A 236 -18.93 3.07 -15.00
C VAL A 236 -19.83 1.91 -14.58
N PRO A 237 -21.13 1.95 -14.87
CA PRO A 237 -22.05 0.85 -14.53
C PRO A 237 -21.55 -0.50 -15.05
N GLY A 238 -21.52 -1.51 -14.18
CA GLY A 238 -21.09 -2.87 -14.54
C GLY A 238 -19.57 -3.05 -14.72
N LYS A 239 -18.76 -2.03 -14.46
CA LYS A 239 -17.30 -2.09 -14.50
C LYS A 239 -16.70 -1.94 -13.10
N GLU A 240 -15.49 -2.45 -12.94
CA GLU A 240 -14.70 -2.24 -11.71
C GLU A 240 -14.31 -0.78 -11.54
N ALA A 241 -14.10 -0.38 -10.29
CA ALA A 241 -13.67 0.97 -9.96
C ALA A 241 -12.21 1.16 -10.37
N TYR A 242 -11.96 2.04 -11.33
CA TYR A 242 -10.59 2.42 -11.72
C TYR A 242 -10.14 3.64 -10.93
N LEU A 243 -8.96 3.54 -10.30
CA LEU A 243 -8.39 4.66 -9.55
C LEU A 243 -7.99 5.81 -10.48
N ILE A 244 -8.50 7.01 -10.22
CA ILE A 244 -7.95 8.26 -10.73
C ILE A 244 -7.17 8.91 -9.60
N SER A 245 -5.84 8.88 -9.71
CA SER A 245 -4.92 9.32 -8.67
C SER A 245 -5.27 10.67 -8.06
N GLU A 246 -4.98 10.84 -6.79
CA GLU A 246 -5.08 12.14 -6.09
C GLU A 246 -4.22 13.22 -6.72
N ALA A 247 -3.08 12.85 -7.32
CA ALA A 247 -2.22 13.77 -8.04
C ALA A 247 -2.98 14.56 -9.13
N VAL A 248 -4.05 14.00 -9.70
CA VAL A 248 -4.93 14.70 -10.68
C VAL A 248 -5.64 15.89 -10.02
N ARG A 249 -6.11 15.72 -8.77
CA ARG A 249 -6.65 16.84 -7.97
C ARG A 249 -5.54 17.81 -7.55
N GLY A 250 -4.35 17.29 -7.26
CA GLY A 250 -3.13 18.06 -6.99
C GLY A 250 -2.71 18.99 -8.13
N GLU A 251 -2.95 18.59 -9.37
CA GLU A 251 -2.71 19.43 -10.56
C GLU A 251 -3.84 20.43 -10.84
N GLY A 252 -4.92 20.40 -10.03
CA GLY A 252 -5.99 21.40 -10.07
C GLY A 252 -7.34 20.93 -10.60
N ALA A 253 -7.59 19.63 -10.74
CA ALA A 253 -8.90 19.13 -11.16
C ALA A 253 -10.01 19.51 -10.18
N TRP A 254 -11.20 19.81 -10.68
CA TRP A 254 -12.37 20.23 -9.93
C TRP A 254 -13.37 19.09 -9.74
N LEU A 255 -14.02 19.06 -8.57
CA LEU A 255 -15.17 18.21 -8.32
C LEU A 255 -16.47 19.03 -8.51
N LEU A 256 -17.30 18.56 -9.45
CA LEU A 256 -18.54 19.20 -9.82
C LEU A 256 -19.72 18.29 -9.47
N ASN A 257 -20.78 18.86 -8.93
CA ASN A 257 -22.05 18.15 -8.77
C ASN A 257 -22.86 18.17 -10.08
N HIS A 258 -24.03 17.51 -10.08
CA HIS A 258 -24.90 17.41 -11.28
C HIS A 258 -25.50 18.75 -11.75
N LYS A 259 -25.35 19.82 -10.97
CA LYS A 259 -25.72 21.21 -11.36
C LYS A 259 -24.52 21.99 -11.90
N GLY A 260 -23.35 21.35 -12.10
CA GLY A 260 -22.11 21.97 -12.54
C GLY A 260 -21.41 22.83 -11.48
N ARG A 261 -21.84 22.79 -10.21
CA ARG A 261 -21.24 23.57 -9.12
C ARG A 261 -20.01 22.85 -8.57
N ARG A 262 -18.89 23.58 -8.41
CA ARG A 262 -17.68 23.16 -7.71
C ARG A 262 -17.92 23.23 -6.20
N PHE A 263 -18.45 22.12 -5.62
CA PHE A 263 -18.98 22.12 -4.26
C PHE A 263 -17.87 22.12 -3.17
N MET A 264 -16.69 21.57 -3.42
CA MET A 264 -15.63 21.50 -2.39
C MET A 264 -15.08 22.87 -1.99
N LYS A 265 -15.16 23.88 -2.86
CA LYS A 265 -14.70 25.25 -2.59
C LYS A 265 -15.44 25.90 -1.43
N ASP A 266 -16.72 25.54 -1.23
CA ASP A 266 -17.56 26.12 -0.18
C ASP A 266 -17.51 25.31 1.13
N ILE A 267 -16.82 24.17 1.13
CA ILE A 267 -16.80 23.19 2.24
C ILE A 267 -15.49 23.26 3.02
N HIS A 268 -14.36 23.39 2.32
CA HIS A 268 -13.05 23.35 2.96
C HIS A 268 -12.07 24.33 2.31
N PRO A 269 -11.22 25.03 3.09
CA PRO A 269 -10.25 26.00 2.54
C PRO A 269 -9.32 25.44 1.48
N LEU A 270 -8.93 24.14 1.60
CA LEU A 270 -8.11 23.44 0.63
C LEU A 270 -8.93 22.88 -0.55
N ALA A 271 -10.25 23.08 -0.58
CA ALA A 271 -11.16 22.57 -1.61
C ALA A 271 -10.90 21.08 -1.92
N GLU A 272 -10.57 20.73 -3.18
CA GLU A 272 -10.31 19.36 -3.62
C GLU A 272 -9.05 18.73 -3.04
N LEU A 273 -8.18 19.51 -2.39
CA LEU A 273 -7.00 19.05 -1.66
C LEU A 273 -7.24 18.85 -0.16
N ALA A 274 -8.48 18.95 0.30
CA ALA A 274 -8.86 18.56 1.66
C ALA A 274 -8.49 17.07 1.90
N PRO A 275 -8.32 16.64 3.16
CA PRO A 275 -8.10 15.23 3.50
C PRO A 275 -9.13 14.31 2.85
N ARG A 276 -8.71 13.08 2.52
CA ARG A 276 -9.53 12.12 1.72
C ARG A 276 -10.88 11.81 2.35
N ASP A 277 -10.94 11.68 3.67
CA ASP A 277 -12.18 11.47 4.43
C ASP A 277 -13.18 12.60 4.22
N VAL A 278 -12.71 13.85 4.25
CA VAL A 278 -13.55 15.05 4.00
C VAL A 278 -14.07 15.04 2.56
N VAL A 279 -13.19 14.79 1.58
CA VAL A 279 -13.60 14.80 0.17
C VAL A 279 -14.56 13.65 -0.14
N ALA A 280 -14.25 12.43 0.30
CA ALA A 280 -15.08 11.25 0.07
C ALA A 280 -16.47 11.40 0.72
N TYR A 281 -16.54 11.90 1.96
CA TYR A 281 -17.79 12.16 2.65
C TYR A 281 -18.67 13.18 1.91
N ASN A 282 -18.07 14.26 1.41
CA ASN A 282 -18.86 15.29 0.70
C ASN A 282 -19.28 14.85 -0.70
N ILE A 283 -18.49 14.01 -1.40
CA ILE A 283 -18.96 13.35 -2.62
C ILE A 283 -20.16 12.46 -2.30
N PHE A 284 -20.08 11.63 -1.24
CA PHE A 284 -21.20 10.80 -0.82
C PHE A 284 -22.46 11.62 -0.52
N ARG A 285 -22.34 12.75 0.16
CA ARG A 285 -23.47 13.68 0.38
C ARG A 285 -24.08 14.19 -0.94
N GLN A 286 -23.25 14.61 -1.91
CA GLN A 286 -23.73 15.08 -3.22
C GLN A 286 -24.43 13.95 -4.01
N ILE A 287 -23.96 12.72 -3.88
CA ILE A 287 -24.59 11.52 -4.44
C ILE A 287 -25.98 11.33 -3.83
N GLN A 288 -26.11 11.36 -2.49
CA GLN A 288 -27.39 11.22 -1.80
C GLN A 288 -28.37 12.33 -2.17
N GLU A 289 -27.92 13.61 -2.18
CA GLU A 289 -28.75 14.77 -2.51
C GLU A 289 -29.25 14.75 -3.95
N SER A 290 -28.48 14.21 -4.89
CA SER A 290 -28.84 14.16 -6.31
C SER A 290 -29.62 12.91 -6.71
N GLY A 291 -29.61 11.84 -5.92
CA GLY A 291 -30.14 10.52 -6.27
C GLY A 291 -29.39 9.84 -7.41
N LYS A 292 -28.14 10.25 -7.66
CA LYS A 292 -27.23 9.66 -8.66
C LYS A 292 -26.14 8.86 -7.96
N ASP A 293 -25.39 8.05 -8.70
CA ASP A 293 -24.34 7.18 -8.15
C ASP A 293 -22.94 7.81 -8.17
N TYR A 294 -22.79 9.01 -8.71
CA TYR A 294 -21.50 9.66 -8.93
C TYR A 294 -21.60 11.19 -8.89
N VAL A 295 -20.44 11.83 -8.84
CA VAL A 295 -20.21 13.25 -9.15
C VAL A 295 -19.23 13.34 -10.33
N PHE A 296 -18.87 14.54 -10.78
CA PHE A 296 -17.94 14.71 -11.89
C PHE A 296 -16.58 15.22 -11.41
N LEU A 297 -15.51 14.66 -11.99
CA LEU A 297 -14.16 15.20 -11.94
C LEU A 297 -13.87 15.88 -13.29
N SER A 298 -13.45 17.15 -13.27
CA SER A 298 -13.19 17.95 -14.47
C SER A 298 -11.77 18.49 -14.48
N LEU A 299 -11.10 18.34 -15.65
CA LEU A 299 -9.80 18.94 -15.95
C LEU A 299 -9.88 19.88 -17.17
N GLN A 300 -11.08 20.21 -17.65
CA GLN A 300 -11.32 20.97 -18.88
C GLN A 300 -10.69 22.38 -18.89
N HIS A 301 -10.42 22.94 -17.72
CA HIS A 301 -9.79 24.26 -17.53
C HIS A 301 -8.26 24.23 -17.46
N LEU A 302 -7.66 23.03 -17.49
CA LEU A 302 -6.21 22.83 -17.41
C LEU A 302 -5.60 22.65 -18.80
N ASP A 303 -4.28 22.86 -18.90
CA ASP A 303 -3.53 22.64 -20.16
C ASP A 303 -3.58 21.15 -20.57
N PRO A 304 -4.20 20.80 -21.69
CA PRO A 304 -4.35 19.40 -22.11
C PRO A 304 -3.04 18.67 -22.34
N GLU A 305 -2.02 19.34 -22.87
CA GLU A 305 -0.75 18.69 -23.19
C GLU A 305 0.06 18.40 -21.91
N LYS A 306 0.03 19.33 -20.95
CA LYS A 306 0.59 19.10 -19.62
C LYS A 306 -0.09 17.91 -18.94
N ILE A 307 -1.42 17.83 -18.98
CA ILE A 307 -2.19 16.76 -18.33
C ILE A 307 -1.92 15.39 -18.98
N LYS A 308 -1.93 15.30 -20.29
CA LYS A 308 -1.62 14.06 -21.03
C LYS A 308 -0.20 13.56 -20.75
N SER A 309 0.77 14.47 -20.71
CA SER A 309 2.15 14.14 -20.40
C SER A 309 2.33 13.65 -18.96
N ARG A 310 1.67 14.34 -17.99
CA ARG A 310 1.79 14.05 -16.55
C ARG A 310 1.08 12.77 -16.15
N PHE A 311 -0.08 12.47 -16.75
CA PHE A 311 -0.96 11.34 -16.41
C PHE A 311 -1.14 10.40 -17.61
N LYS A 312 -0.03 10.00 -18.20
CA LYS A 312 -0.03 9.24 -19.46
C LYS A 312 -0.81 7.90 -19.34
N ASN A 313 -0.59 7.14 -18.25
CA ASN A 313 -1.24 5.84 -18.10
C ASN A 313 -2.73 5.99 -17.79
N ILE A 314 -3.09 6.95 -16.93
CA ILE A 314 -4.50 7.29 -16.66
C ILE A 314 -5.19 7.73 -17.95
N TYR A 315 -4.55 8.61 -18.74
CA TYR A 315 -5.11 9.08 -20.01
C TYR A 315 -5.36 7.94 -20.99
N ILE A 316 -4.39 7.04 -21.18
CA ILE A 316 -4.52 5.89 -22.07
C ILE A 316 -5.67 4.98 -21.60
N HIS A 317 -5.70 4.62 -20.34
CA HIS A 317 -6.73 3.72 -19.79
C HIS A 317 -8.15 4.33 -19.89
N LEU A 318 -8.30 5.62 -19.59
CA LEU A 318 -9.58 6.31 -19.75
C LEU A 318 -10.05 6.33 -21.21
N LYS A 319 -9.12 6.49 -22.17
CA LYS A 319 -9.42 6.40 -23.60
C LYS A 319 -9.96 5.02 -24.00
N GLU A 320 -9.40 3.95 -23.48
CA GLU A 320 -9.89 2.57 -23.69
C GLU A 320 -11.32 2.38 -23.15
N LEU A 321 -11.67 3.12 -22.09
CA LEU A 321 -13.02 3.14 -21.52
C LEU A 321 -13.96 4.15 -22.17
N GLY A 322 -13.50 4.89 -23.20
CA GLY A 322 -14.30 5.85 -23.96
C GLY A 322 -14.32 7.28 -23.39
N PHE A 323 -13.44 7.61 -22.45
CA PHE A 323 -13.34 8.95 -21.85
C PHE A 323 -12.06 9.69 -22.29
N ASP A 324 -12.16 10.99 -22.46
CA ASP A 324 -11.01 11.89 -22.63
C ASP A 324 -10.77 12.68 -21.34
N LEU A 325 -9.65 12.38 -20.65
CA LEU A 325 -9.28 13.03 -19.38
C LEU A 325 -9.28 14.56 -19.45
N THR A 326 -9.03 15.15 -20.63
CA THR A 326 -8.88 16.60 -20.81
C THR A 326 -10.15 17.29 -21.31
N LYS A 327 -11.14 16.53 -21.78
CA LYS A 327 -12.33 17.07 -22.44
C LYS A 327 -13.64 16.69 -21.77
N ASP A 328 -13.67 15.50 -21.13
CA ASP A 328 -14.91 14.96 -20.59
C ASP A 328 -15.05 15.27 -19.11
N LEU A 329 -16.29 15.33 -18.64
CA LEU A 329 -16.62 15.25 -17.22
C LEU A 329 -16.57 13.78 -16.81
N LEU A 330 -15.59 13.42 -15.99
CA LEU A 330 -15.38 12.03 -15.59
C LEU A 330 -16.30 11.68 -14.41
N PRO A 331 -17.18 10.67 -14.54
CA PRO A 331 -18.01 10.23 -13.44
C PRO A 331 -17.12 9.56 -12.38
N VAL A 332 -17.15 10.06 -11.14
CA VAL A 332 -16.37 9.52 -10.03
C VAL A 332 -17.23 9.30 -8.80
N SER A 333 -16.90 8.25 -8.05
CA SER A 333 -17.56 7.88 -6.80
C SER A 333 -16.56 7.29 -5.83
N PRO A 334 -16.72 7.44 -4.51
CA PRO A 334 -15.83 6.84 -3.53
C PRO A 334 -15.76 5.32 -3.68
N ALA A 335 -14.58 4.76 -3.49
CA ALA A 335 -14.36 3.32 -3.48
C ALA A 335 -13.38 2.93 -2.37
N ALA A 336 -13.56 1.77 -1.74
CA ALA A 336 -12.64 1.25 -0.75
C ALA A 336 -11.25 1.11 -1.36
N HIS A 337 -10.24 1.64 -0.67
CA HIS A 337 -8.91 1.84 -1.25
C HIS A 337 -7.78 1.36 -0.37
N TYR A 338 -7.84 1.62 0.93
CA TYR A 338 -6.76 1.31 1.85
C TYR A 338 -7.31 0.95 3.23
N MET A 339 -6.82 -0.15 3.79
CA MET A 339 -7.07 -0.51 5.19
C MET A 339 -6.07 0.22 6.08
N VAL A 340 -6.58 1.03 7.00
CA VAL A 340 -5.75 1.86 7.89
C VAL A 340 -5.27 1.07 9.11
N GLY A 341 -6.17 0.30 9.71
CA GLY A 341 -5.86 -0.66 10.75
C GLY A 341 -5.28 -1.97 10.21
N GLY A 342 -5.29 -3.00 11.02
CA GLY A 342 -4.78 -4.32 10.66
C GLY A 342 -4.28 -5.12 11.85
N ILE A 343 -3.28 -5.95 11.64
CA ILE A 343 -2.63 -6.73 12.68
C ILE A 343 -1.75 -5.80 13.51
N HIS A 344 -2.01 -5.73 14.81
CA HIS A 344 -1.30 -4.86 15.74
C HIS A 344 0.18 -5.26 15.86
N THR A 345 1.08 -4.29 15.69
CA THR A 345 2.52 -4.46 15.80
C THR A 345 3.15 -3.42 16.73
N ASN A 346 4.32 -3.76 17.27
CA ASN A 346 5.21 -2.75 17.82
C ASN A 346 5.98 -2.02 16.71
N LEU A 347 6.87 -1.09 17.10
CA LEU A 347 7.67 -0.29 16.17
C LEU A 347 8.66 -1.09 15.30
N ASN A 348 8.84 -2.36 15.58
CA ASN A 348 9.70 -3.29 14.84
C ASN A 348 8.91 -4.26 13.94
N GLY A 349 7.59 -4.06 13.80
CA GLY A 349 6.74 -4.96 13.05
C GLY A 349 6.42 -6.27 13.75
N GLU A 350 6.80 -6.43 15.03
CA GLU A 350 6.60 -7.64 15.81
C GLU A 350 5.19 -7.66 16.43
N THR A 351 4.49 -8.80 16.35
CA THR A 351 3.18 -9.00 16.97
C THR A 351 3.31 -9.56 18.41
N ASN A 352 2.17 -9.72 19.09
CA ASN A 352 2.14 -10.45 20.36
C ASN A 352 2.37 -11.97 20.22
N VAL A 353 2.40 -12.52 19.00
CA VAL A 353 2.72 -13.92 18.71
C VAL A 353 4.19 -14.01 18.31
N LYS A 354 5.00 -14.65 19.14
CA LYS A 354 6.44 -14.75 18.89
C LYS A 354 6.76 -15.46 17.58
N GLY A 355 7.67 -14.89 16.80
CA GLY A 355 8.01 -15.36 15.47
C GLY A 355 7.09 -14.89 14.36
N LEU A 356 6.06 -14.08 14.69
CA LEU A 356 5.16 -13.46 13.73
C LEU A 356 5.41 -11.95 13.65
N PHE A 357 5.79 -11.50 12.46
CA PHE A 357 5.98 -10.10 12.11
C PHE A 357 5.00 -9.69 11.02
N VAL A 358 4.70 -8.40 10.96
CA VAL A 358 3.79 -7.84 9.95
C VAL A 358 4.32 -6.51 9.46
N CYS A 359 4.19 -6.24 8.17
CA CYS A 359 4.58 -4.96 7.58
C CYS A 359 3.67 -4.55 6.40
N GLY A 360 3.71 -3.27 6.03
CA GLY A 360 2.84 -2.68 5.02
C GLY A 360 1.37 -2.66 5.44
N GLU A 361 0.47 -2.59 4.47
CA GLU A 361 -0.97 -2.39 4.71
C GLU A 361 -1.65 -3.47 5.59
N ALA A 362 -1.02 -4.63 5.81
CA ALA A 362 -1.53 -5.65 6.72
C ALA A 362 -1.32 -5.29 8.21
N ALA A 363 -0.39 -4.36 8.49
CA ALA A 363 0.01 -3.97 9.83
C ALA A 363 -0.75 -2.74 10.32
N SER A 364 -1.19 -2.76 11.58
CA SER A 364 -1.54 -1.56 12.33
C SER A 364 -0.32 -1.13 13.14
N THR A 365 0.51 -0.27 12.53
CA THR A 365 1.77 0.24 13.09
C THR A 365 1.58 1.46 13.98
N GLY A 366 0.37 2.06 13.97
CA GLY A 366 0.09 3.35 14.60
C GLY A 366 0.38 4.57 13.71
N VAL A 367 1.07 4.40 12.58
CA VAL A 367 1.44 5.52 11.69
C VAL A 367 0.23 6.25 11.11
N MET A 368 -0.81 5.52 10.71
CA MET A 368 -1.89 6.06 9.88
C MET A 368 -3.06 6.65 10.68
N GLY A 369 -3.12 6.40 11.98
CA GLY A 369 -4.24 6.82 12.83
C GLY A 369 -5.58 6.32 12.31
N ALA A 370 -6.57 7.21 12.17
CA ALA A 370 -7.86 6.88 11.57
C ALA A 370 -7.96 7.17 10.07
N ASN A 371 -6.98 7.87 9.48
CA ASN A 371 -7.02 8.29 8.08
C ASN A 371 -5.61 8.55 7.55
N ARG A 372 -5.22 7.81 6.53
CA ARG A 372 -3.87 7.83 5.96
C ARG A 372 -3.61 9.11 5.18
N LEU A 373 -2.47 9.78 5.46
CA LEU A 373 -1.91 10.80 4.58
C LEU A 373 -1.50 10.15 3.24
N ALA A 374 -1.81 10.80 2.14
CA ALA A 374 -1.48 10.31 0.80
C ALA A 374 0.03 10.03 0.65
N SER A 375 0.39 9.02 -0.12
CA SER A 375 1.78 8.63 -0.42
C SER A 375 2.65 8.16 0.76
N ASN A 376 2.10 8.07 1.99
CA ASN A 376 2.80 7.46 3.14
C ASN A 376 2.83 5.91 3.07
N SER A 377 1.88 5.27 2.38
CA SER A 377 1.80 3.79 2.37
C SER A 377 2.98 3.10 1.71
N LEU A 378 3.49 3.63 0.59
CA LEU A 378 4.69 3.07 -0.04
C LEU A 378 5.93 3.30 0.82
N LEU A 379 5.99 4.44 1.52
CA LEU A 379 7.05 4.73 2.48
C LEU A 379 7.05 3.76 3.65
N GLU A 380 5.86 3.49 4.22
CA GLU A 380 5.66 2.50 5.29
C GLU A 380 6.14 1.10 4.87
N CYS A 381 5.88 0.70 3.61
CA CYS A 381 6.38 -0.56 3.06
C CYS A 381 7.91 -0.68 3.14
N LEU A 382 8.63 0.38 2.82
CA LEU A 382 10.09 0.39 2.85
C LEU A 382 10.63 0.39 4.29
N VAL A 383 10.07 1.24 5.15
CA VAL A 383 10.54 1.39 6.54
C VAL A 383 10.25 0.13 7.36
N PHE A 384 8.98 -0.26 7.46
CA PHE A 384 8.58 -1.37 8.32
C PHE A 384 8.89 -2.74 7.71
N GLY A 385 9.03 -2.85 6.38
CA GLY A 385 9.55 -4.06 5.74
C GLY A 385 10.99 -4.36 6.16
N LYS A 386 11.85 -3.34 6.21
CA LYS A 386 13.22 -3.47 6.71
C LYS A 386 13.25 -3.78 8.21
N ARG A 387 12.52 -3.00 9.03
CA ARG A 387 12.51 -3.20 10.49
C ARG A 387 12.03 -4.59 10.87
N ALA A 388 10.95 -5.09 10.28
CA ALA A 388 10.45 -6.45 10.50
C ALA A 388 11.50 -7.51 10.15
N SER A 389 12.22 -7.35 9.03
CA SER A 389 13.23 -8.30 8.60
C SER A 389 14.46 -8.35 9.53
N GLU A 390 14.96 -7.20 9.96
CA GLU A 390 16.10 -7.10 10.88
C GLU A 390 15.78 -7.73 12.25
N ASN A 391 14.60 -7.45 12.79
CA ASN A 391 14.18 -8.05 14.07
C ASN A 391 13.84 -9.54 13.95
N ALA A 392 13.27 -9.98 12.83
CA ALA A 392 13.04 -11.41 12.57
C ALA A 392 14.34 -12.21 12.50
N ALA A 393 15.42 -11.60 12.04
CA ALA A 393 16.74 -12.26 11.95
C ALA A 393 17.33 -12.61 13.31
N GLU A 394 17.02 -11.86 14.35
CA GLU A 394 17.51 -12.06 15.71
C GLU A 394 16.92 -13.28 16.41
N LEU A 395 15.84 -13.84 15.86
CA LEU A 395 15.16 -14.98 16.50
C LEU A 395 15.96 -16.27 16.36
N PRO A 396 16.05 -17.06 17.43
CA PRO A 396 16.63 -18.41 17.37
C PRO A 396 15.69 -19.36 16.62
N TRP A 397 16.25 -20.41 16.03
CA TRP A 397 15.45 -21.52 15.52
C TRP A 397 14.65 -22.20 16.64
N PRO A 398 13.37 -22.55 16.39
CA PRO A 398 12.60 -23.35 17.33
C PRO A 398 13.31 -24.68 17.59
N ARG A 399 13.37 -25.09 18.85
CA ARG A 399 14.05 -26.35 19.26
C ARG A 399 13.24 -27.61 18.97
N GLU A 400 11.98 -27.45 18.57
CA GLU A 400 11.02 -28.55 18.45
C GLU A 400 10.53 -28.75 17.02
N ASN A 401 10.02 -29.95 16.76
CA ASN A 401 9.42 -30.31 15.48
C ASN A 401 8.11 -29.55 15.22
N LEU A 402 7.78 -29.36 13.94
CA LEU A 402 6.48 -28.85 13.54
C LEU A 402 5.36 -29.76 14.09
N PRO A 403 4.22 -29.17 14.46
CA PRO A 403 3.04 -29.96 14.79
C PRO A 403 2.60 -30.79 13.59
N GLU A 404 1.97 -31.93 13.84
CA GLU A 404 1.30 -32.70 12.80
C GLU A 404 0.22 -31.84 12.12
N THR A 405 0.16 -31.89 10.80
CA THR A 405 -0.79 -31.13 10.00
C THR A 405 -1.61 -32.04 9.12
N GLU A 406 -2.92 -31.83 9.09
CA GLU A 406 -3.79 -32.47 8.12
C GLU A 406 -3.68 -31.76 6.77
N PRO A 407 -3.83 -32.47 5.64
CA PRO A 407 -3.95 -31.85 4.33
C PRO A 407 -5.16 -30.88 4.26
N VAL A 408 -5.00 -29.78 3.55
CA VAL A 408 -6.09 -28.81 3.27
C VAL A 408 -6.85 -29.23 2.04
#